data_894a0fd91783aa32d6cb6d874c99f638
#
_entry.id   894a0fd91783aa32d6cb6d874c99f638
#
_cell.length_a   1.000
_cell.length_b   1.000
_cell.length_c   1.000
_cell.angle_alpha   90.00
_cell.angle_beta   90.00
_cell.angle_gamma   90.00
#
_symmetry.space_group_name_H-M   'P 1'
#
loop_
_entity.id
_entity.type
_entity.pdbx_description
1 polymer ?
#
loop_
_entity_poly.entity_id
_entity_poly.type
_entity_poly.pdbx_seq_one_letter_code
_entity_poly.pdbx_strand_id
1 'polypeptide(L)'
;GKVVDTLGTRVSPHARIEVDPAASKHQSEQVTILLNKPIGYVSGQAEDGHQPAMVLIRPENRWAADPSQTTFKPGHLRGLAPAGRLDIDSTGLLVFTQDGRIAKLLIGRDSAIEKEYLVRVEGKLSGEGMKLLQHGLELDGVKLKPARVSWQNEDQLRVVLREGRKRQIRRMCELVGLTVTGLKRVRSGSVPLGPLPVGQWRYLRRDEKF
;
A
#
# COMPACT_ATOMS: atom_id res chain seq x y z
N GLY A 1 34.18 -18.98 -12.42
CA GLY A 1 32.84 -19.29 -11.98
C GLY A 1 31.85 -19.28 -13.14
N LYS A 2 30.74 -19.99 -13.02
CA LYS A 2 29.66 -19.94 -14.03
C LYS A 2 28.69 -18.83 -13.68
N VAL A 3 28.41 -17.92 -14.60
CA VAL A 3 27.38 -16.90 -14.40
C VAL A 3 26.02 -17.57 -14.48
N VAL A 4 25.14 -17.25 -13.54
CA VAL A 4 23.74 -17.73 -13.48
C VAL A 4 22.85 -16.50 -13.54
N ASP A 5 22.18 -16.32 -14.67
CA ASP A 5 21.30 -15.20 -14.99
C ASP A 5 19.84 -15.63 -15.19
N THR A 6 19.57 -16.92 -15.08
CA THR A 6 18.25 -17.50 -15.30
C THR A 6 17.55 -17.81 -13.97
N LEU A 7 16.35 -17.27 -13.79
CA LEU A 7 15.53 -17.50 -12.61
C LEU A 7 15.21 -18.99 -12.44
N GLY A 8 15.34 -19.50 -11.22
CA GLY A 8 15.05 -20.89 -10.90
C GLY A 8 16.17 -21.89 -11.20
N THR A 9 17.34 -21.44 -11.61
CA THR A 9 18.51 -22.32 -11.80
C THR A 9 18.86 -23.01 -10.50
N ARG A 10 18.93 -24.34 -10.52
CA ARG A 10 19.37 -25.13 -9.37
C ARG A 10 20.89 -25.14 -9.27
N VAL A 11 21.39 -24.87 -8.08
CA VAL A 11 22.82 -24.91 -7.76
C VAL A 11 23.08 -25.93 -6.65
N SER A 12 24.31 -26.45 -6.55
CA SER A 12 24.69 -27.36 -5.46
C SER A 12 24.49 -26.67 -4.10
N PRO A 13 24.07 -27.39 -3.06
CA PRO A 13 23.98 -26.87 -1.69
C PRO A 13 25.34 -26.33 -1.16
N HIS A 14 26.44 -26.82 -1.71
CA HIS A 14 27.80 -26.41 -1.35
C HIS A 14 28.40 -25.37 -2.30
N ALA A 15 27.61 -24.84 -3.26
CA ALA A 15 28.10 -23.84 -4.20
C ALA A 15 28.40 -22.53 -3.47
N ARG A 16 29.58 -21.99 -3.69
CA ARG A 16 29.88 -20.60 -3.29
C ARG A 16 29.21 -19.67 -4.27
N ILE A 17 28.25 -18.89 -3.80
CA ILE A 17 27.51 -17.91 -4.59
C ILE A 17 28.12 -16.55 -4.35
N GLU A 18 28.59 -15.91 -5.41
CA GLU A 18 29.05 -14.53 -5.39
C GLU A 18 28.05 -13.69 -6.21
N VAL A 19 27.56 -12.60 -5.61
CA VAL A 19 26.66 -11.67 -6.30
C VAL A 19 27.53 -10.66 -7.06
N ASP A 20 27.18 -10.44 -8.33
CA ASP A 20 27.86 -9.44 -9.15
C ASP A 20 27.76 -8.07 -8.43
N PRO A 21 28.90 -7.36 -8.23
CA PRO A 21 28.91 -6.01 -7.66
C PRO A 21 28.00 -5.03 -8.39
N ALA A 22 27.86 -5.14 -9.72
CA ALA A 22 26.93 -4.31 -10.50
C ALA A 22 25.47 -4.61 -10.15
N ALA A 23 25.10 -5.88 -9.96
CA ALA A 23 23.77 -6.27 -9.53
C ALA A 23 23.47 -5.79 -8.10
N SER A 24 24.44 -5.92 -7.19
CA SER A 24 24.35 -5.39 -5.81
C SER A 24 24.18 -3.88 -5.79
N LYS A 25 24.94 -3.15 -6.62
CA LYS A 25 24.83 -1.70 -6.77
C LYS A 25 23.45 -1.32 -7.30
N HIS A 26 22.99 -1.96 -8.37
CA HIS A 26 21.66 -1.71 -8.93
C HIS A 26 20.57 -1.92 -7.88
N GLN A 27 20.67 -2.97 -7.07
CA GLN A 27 19.69 -3.23 -6.00
C GLN A 27 19.73 -2.18 -4.88
N SER A 28 20.92 -1.66 -4.53
CA SER A 28 21.06 -0.61 -3.51
C SER A 28 20.59 0.77 -3.98
N GLU A 29 20.47 0.97 -5.29
CA GLU A 29 19.96 2.20 -5.91
C GLU A 29 18.45 2.19 -6.13
N GLN A 30 17.79 1.04 -5.89
CA GLN A 30 16.34 0.94 -5.99
C GLN A 30 15.64 1.84 -4.97
N VAL A 31 14.56 2.48 -5.41
CA VAL A 31 13.77 3.39 -4.57
C VAL A 31 12.38 2.85 -4.28
N THR A 32 11.87 3.27 -3.15
CA THR A 32 10.46 3.13 -2.78
C THR A 32 9.89 4.52 -2.52
N ILE A 33 8.72 4.79 -3.08
CA ILE A 33 8.04 6.07 -3.04
C ILE A 33 6.69 5.91 -2.35
N LEU A 34 6.40 6.85 -1.46
CA LEU A 34 5.14 6.97 -0.74
C LEU A 34 4.37 8.14 -1.33
N LEU A 35 3.19 7.88 -1.86
CA LEU A 35 2.28 8.88 -2.41
C LEU A 35 1.04 9.00 -1.52
N ASN A 36 0.64 10.22 -1.19
CA ASN A 36 -0.69 10.46 -0.67
C ASN A 36 -1.67 10.59 -1.84
N LYS A 37 -2.20 9.45 -2.28
CA LYS A 37 -3.06 9.37 -3.47
C LYS A 37 -4.35 10.17 -3.26
N PRO A 38 -4.70 11.12 -4.13
CA PRO A 38 -6.01 11.77 -4.13
C PRO A 38 -7.09 10.84 -4.72
N ILE A 39 -8.34 11.20 -4.57
CA ILE A 39 -9.45 10.58 -5.32
C ILE A 39 -9.31 10.89 -6.82
N GLY A 40 -9.97 10.10 -7.67
CA GLY A 40 -9.98 10.31 -9.12
C GLY A 40 -8.82 9.65 -9.87
N TYR A 41 -7.84 9.06 -9.17
CA TYR A 41 -6.72 8.33 -9.78
C TYR A 41 -6.82 6.84 -9.49
N VAL A 42 -6.53 6.01 -10.49
CA VAL A 42 -6.39 4.56 -10.32
C VAL A 42 -4.98 4.21 -9.83
N SER A 43 -4.85 3.13 -9.08
CA SER A 43 -3.54 2.71 -8.54
C SER A 43 -2.63 2.06 -9.57
N GLY A 44 -3.22 1.42 -10.58
CA GLY A 44 -2.51 0.69 -11.64
C GLY A 44 -2.51 1.43 -12.96
N GLN A 45 -2.78 0.69 -14.05
CA GLN A 45 -2.91 1.25 -15.39
C GLN A 45 -4.18 2.08 -15.52
N ALA A 46 -4.19 3.01 -16.49
CA ALA A 46 -5.37 3.82 -16.79
C ALA A 46 -6.59 2.93 -17.05
N GLU A 47 -7.72 3.28 -16.45
CA GLU A 47 -8.96 2.52 -16.53
C GLU A 47 -10.13 3.51 -16.54
N ASP A 48 -11.12 3.28 -17.40
CA ASP A 48 -12.37 4.06 -17.50
C ASP A 48 -12.16 5.59 -17.55
N GLY A 49 -11.17 6.05 -18.33
CA GLY A 49 -10.86 7.47 -18.48
C GLY A 49 -10.11 8.10 -17.28
N HIS A 50 -9.81 7.31 -16.25
CA HIS A 50 -9.03 7.79 -15.11
C HIS A 50 -7.54 7.56 -15.29
N GLN A 51 -6.75 8.53 -14.85
CA GLN A 51 -5.30 8.47 -14.94
C GLN A 51 -4.68 7.61 -13.82
N PRO A 52 -3.57 6.93 -14.10
CA PRO A 52 -2.82 6.21 -13.09
C PRO A 52 -2.16 7.18 -12.10
N ALA A 53 -2.18 6.84 -10.81
CA ALA A 53 -1.56 7.66 -9.77
C ALA A 53 -0.05 7.88 -9.98
N MET A 54 0.60 7.03 -10.76
CA MET A 54 2.00 7.18 -11.18
C MET A 54 2.30 8.53 -11.82
N VAL A 55 1.34 9.16 -12.54
CA VAL A 55 1.54 10.48 -13.17
C VAL A 55 1.80 11.60 -12.17
N LEU A 56 1.47 11.37 -10.90
CA LEU A 56 1.74 12.32 -9.81
C LEU A 56 3.19 12.25 -9.31
N ILE A 57 3.94 11.20 -9.65
CA ILE A 57 5.34 11.03 -9.21
C ILE A 57 6.24 11.78 -10.18
N ARG A 58 6.32 13.08 -9.96
CA ARG A 58 7.17 14.03 -10.72
C ARG A 58 7.78 15.03 -9.75
N PRO A 59 8.91 15.64 -10.10
CA PRO A 59 9.66 16.54 -9.19
C PRO A 59 8.81 17.62 -8.55
N GLU A 60 7.88 18.21 -9.30
CA GLU A 60 7.02 19.31 -8.87
C GLU A 60 6.07 18.91 -7.73
N ASN A 61 5.71 17.64 -7.66
CA ASN A 61 4.80 17.09 -6.64
C ASN A 61 5.57 16.49 -5.46
N ARG A 62 6.89 16.53 -5.47
CA ARG A 62 7.66 16.04 -4.32
C ARG A 62 7.39 16.93 -3.12
N TRP A 63 7.07 16.31 -1.99
CA TRP A 63 6.86 17.05 -0.75
C TRP A 63 8.12 17.84 -0.35
N ALA A 64 7.97 19.16 -0.15
CA ALA A 64 9.09 20.05 0.15
C ALA A 64 9.80 19.71 1.47
N ALA A 65 9.06 19.12 2.42
CA ALA A 65 9.59 18.66 3.70
C ALA A 65 9.97 17.17 3.70
N ASP A 66 10.18 16.55 2.52
CA ASP A 66 10.66 15.16 2.42
C ASP A 66 12.00 15.02 3.16
N PRO A 67 12.05 14.23 4.25
CA PRO A 67 13.26 14.08 5.05
C PRO A 67 14.32 13.21 4.37
N SER A 68 14.00 12.61 3.23
CA SER A 68 14.95 11.82 2.45
C SER A 68 16.00 12.71 1.79
N GLN A 69 17.25 12.32 1.89
CA GLN A 69 18.35 12.97 1.17
C GLN A 69 18.49 12.47 -0.28
N THR A 70 17.57 11.62 -0.74
CA THR A 70 17.60 11.05 -2.09
C THR A 70 17.29 12.12 -3.14
N THR A 71 18.22 12.40 -4.02
CA THR A 71 17.97 13.28 -5.19
C THR A 71 17.18 12.52 -6.23
N PHE A 72 16.12 13.16 -6.75
CA PHE A 72 15.29 12.57 -7.81
C PHE A 72 16.11 12.39 -9.10
N LYS A 73 15.97 11.22 -9.71
CA LYS A 73 16.55 10.88 -11.01
C LYS A 73 15.46 10.26 -11.90
N PRO A 74 15.42 10.54 -13.21
CA PRO A 74 14.46 9.92 -14.12
C PRO A 74 14.47 8.37 -14.08
N GLY A 75 15.63 7.79 -13.79
CA GLY A 75 15.78 6.34 -13.60
C GLY A 75 14.95 5.75 -12.46
N HIS A 76 14.56 6.55 -11.47
CA HIS A 76 13.69 6.11 -10.37
C HIS A 76 12.26 5.77 -10.82
N LEU A 77 11.83 6.24 -11.99
CA LEU A 77 10.53 5.89 -12.56
C LEU A 77 10.57 4.58 -13.36
N ARG A 78 11.78 4.13 -13.75
CA ARG A 78 11.92 2.91 -14.55
C ARG A 78 11.65 1.69 -13.68
N GLY A 79 10.66 0.87 -14.07
CA GLY A 79 10.27 -0.32 -13.31
C GLY A 79 9.61 -0.02 -11.96
N LEU A 80 9.29 1.23 -11.67
CA LEU A 80 8.53 1.62 -10.50
C LEU A 80 7.08 1.14 -10.65
N ALA A 81 6.57 0.37 -9.70
CA ALA A 81 5.23 -0.19 -9.75
C ALA A 81 4.50 -0.05 -8.41
N PRO A 82 3.16 0.03 -8.40
CA PRO A 82 2.40 0.10 -7.16
C PRO A 82 2.48 -1.22 -6.40
N ALA A 83 2.85 -1.16 -5.14
CA ALA A 83 2.86 -2.28 -4.21
C ALA A 83 1.55 -2.27 -3.40
N GLY A 84 0.44 -2.53 -4.06
CA GLY A 84 -0.91 -2.52 -3.54
C GLY A 84 -1.82 -1.57 -4.31
N ARG A 85 -3.08 -1.58 -3.91
CA ARG A 85 -4.11 -0.77 -4.55
C ARG A 85 -4.88 0.05 -3.52
N LEU A 86 -5.37 1.18 -3.97
CA LEU A 86 -6.47 1.96 -3.40
C LEU A 86 -7.50 2.16 -4.49
N ASP A 87 -8.77 2.09 -4.13
CA ASP A 87 -9.87 2.38 -5.07
C ASP A 87 -9.80 3.83 -5.52
N ILE A 88 -10.45 4.13 -6.64
CA ILE A 88 -10.45 5.47 -7.25
C ILE A 88 -11.04 6.53 -6.30
N ASP A 89 -12.04 6.15 -5.52
CA ASP A 89 -12.74 6.96 -4.52
C ASP A 89 -12.12 6.89 -3.12
N SER A 90 -10.90 6.34 -3.00
CA SER A 90 -10.14 6.23 -1.76
C SER A 90 -8.87 7.06 -1.83
N THR A 91 -8.43 7.58 -0.69
CA THR A 91 -7.24 8.43 -0.57
C THR A 91 -6.17 7.79 0.32
N GLY A 92 -5.03 8.45 0.41
CA GLY A 92 -4.00 8.13 1.39
C GLY A 92 -2.82 7.36 0.85
N LEU A 93 -2.16 6.63 1.72
CA LEU A 93 -0.86 6.01 1.47
C LEU A 93 -0.92 4.95 0.37
N LEU A 94 -0.35 5.26 -0.78
CA LEU A 94 -0.05 4.32 -1.86
C LEU A 94 1.46 4.19 -2.00
N VAL A 95 1.95 2.96 -1.99
CA VAL A 95 3.37 2.65 -2.09
C VAL A 95 3.70 2.27 -3.52
N PHE A 96 4.75 2.87 -4.08
CA PHE A 96 5.38 2.44 -5.32
C PHE A 96 6.80 1.97 -5.03
N THR A 97 7.25 0.92 -5.67
CA THR A 97 8.59 0.40 -5.43
C THR A 97 9.20 -0.21 -6.68
N GLN A 98 10.53 -0.10 -6.78
CA GLN A 98 11.36 -0.86 -7.73
C GLN A 98 11.80 -2.19 -7.11
N ASP A 99 11.68 -2.37 -5.78
CA ASP A 99 12.14 -3.56 -5.08
C ASP A 99 11.03 -4.62 -4.97
N GLY A 100 11.19 -5.71 -5.72
CA GLY A 100 10.27 -6.85 -5.69
C GLY A 100 10.11 -7.50 -4.31
N ARG A 101 11.10 -7.37 -3.41
CA ARG A 101 11.00 -7.88 -2.03
C ARG A 101 10.01 -7.06 -1.22
N ILE A 102 10.05 -5.74 -1.35
CA ILE A 102 9.06 -4.83 -0.73
C ILE A 102 7.68 -5.08 -1.31
N ALA A 103 7.58 -5.21 -2.64
CA ALA A 103 6.30 -5.55 -3.27
C ALA A 103 5.74 -6.88 -2.72
N LYS A 104 6.55 -7.93 -2.65
CA LYS A 104 6.14 -9.23 -2.09
C LYS A 104 5.72 -9.13 -0.62
N LEU A 105 6.43 -8.34 0.18
CA LEU A 105 6.09 -8.10 1.58
C LEU A 105 4.70 -7.45 1.73
N LEU A 106 4.39 -6.45 0.90
CA LEU A 106 3.16 -5.67 1.01
C LEU A 106 1.94 -6.35 0.40
N ILE A 107 2.11 -7.07 -0.72
CA ILE A 107 1.01 -7.62 -1.53
C ILE A 107 1.13 -9.11 -1.84
N GLY A 108 2.16 -9.78 -1.33
CA GLY A 108 2.29 -11.23 -1.47
C GLY A 108 1.06 -11.96 -0.89
N ARG A 109 0.76 -13.14 -1.43
CA ARG A 109 -0.39 -13.94 -1.02
C ARG A 109 -0.46 -14.17 0.49
N ASP A 110 0.71 -14.33 1.12
CA ASP A 110 0.85 -14.61 2.55
C ASP A 110 1.21 -13.34 3.35
N SER A 111 1.03 -12.16 2.75
CA SER A 111 1.31 -10.91 3.44
C SER A 111 0.43 -10.76 4.68
N ALA A 112 1.08 -10.59 5.83
CA ALA A 112 0.45 -10.28 7.11
C ALA A 112 0.57 -8.79 7.48
N ILE A 113 1.03 -7.97 6.56
CA ILE A 113 1.22 -6.53 6.78
C ILE A 113 -0.11 -5.85 7.07
N GLU A 114 -0.16 -5.20 8.21
CA GLU A 114 -1.34 -4.42 8.61
C GLU A 114 -1.50 -3.17 7.75
N LYS A 115 -2.72 -2.89 7.38
CA LYS A 115 -3.12 -1.65 6.71
C LYS A 115 -4.16 -0.96 7.56
N GLU A 116 -3.91 0.29 7.92
CA GLU A 116 -4.79 1.09 8.76
C GLU A 116 -5.49 2.17 7.96
N TYR A 117 -6.77 2.29 8.20
CA TYR A 117 -7.66 3.20 7.50
C TYR A 117 -8.46 4.07 8.49
N LEU A 118 -8.69 5.31 8.09
CA LEU A 118 -9.74 6.17 8.63
C LEU A 118 -10.92 6.14 7.67
N VAL A 119 -12.09 5.80 8.20
CA VAL A 119 -13.30 5.51 7.43
C VAL A 119 -14.42 6.40 7.93
N ARG A 120 -14.77 7.42 7.16
CA ARG A 120 -15.93 8.25 7.47
C ARG A 120 -17.18 7.53 7.05
N VAL A 121 -18.17 7.50 7.93
CA VAL A 121 -19.40 6.74 7.75
C VAL A 121 -20.62 7.57 8.11
N GLU A 122 -21.73 7.23 7.46
CA GLU A 122 -23.08 7.65 7.79
C GLU A 122 -23.92 6.44 8.15
N GLY A 123 -24.91 6.61 9.05
CA GLY A 123 -25.78 5.54 9.53
C GLY A 123 -25.60 5.30 11.02
N LYS A 124 -26.25 4.26 11.51
CA LYS A 124 -26.20 3.86 12.92
C LYS A 124 -25.55 2.48 13.05
N LEU A 125 -24.45 2.40 13.76
CA LEU A 125 -23.78 1.14 14.05
C LEU A 125 -24.22 0.61 15.42
N SER A 126 -24.82 -0.57 15.41
CA SER A 126 -25.16 -1.28 16.66
C SER A 126 -23.91 -1.91 17.29
N GLY A 127 -23.99 -2.25 18.59
CA GLY A 127 -22.92 -3.00 19.24
C GLY A 127 -22.66 -4.37 18.60
N GLU A 128 -23.70 -5.03 18.07
CA GLU A 128 -23.56 -6.27 17.32
C GLU A 128 -22.88 -6.02 15.95
N GLY A 129 -23.29 -4.98 15.23
CA GLY A 129 -22.62 -4.58 13.98
C GLY A 129 -21.14 -4.29 14.18
N MET A 130 -20.76 -3.64 15.29
CA MET A 130 -19.36 -3.43 15.64
C MET A 130 -18.61 -4.76 15.83
N LYS A 131 -19.19 -5.74 16.53
CA LYS A 131 -18.61 -7.08 16.68
C LYS A 131 -18.45 -7.78 15.34
N LEU A 132 -19.45 -7.69 14.46
CA LEU A 132 -19.37 -8.26 13.11
C LEU A 132 -18.27 -7.61 12.27
N LEU A 133 -18.08 -6.29 12.33
CA LEU A 133 -16.96 -5.61 11.67
C LEU A 133 -15.60 -6.09 12.17
N GLN A 134 -15.52 -6.40 13.47
CA GLN A 134 -14.27 -6.91 14.06
C GLN A 134 -14.02 -8.37 13.68
N HIS A 135 -15.06 -9.21 13.64
CA HIS A 135 -14.98 -10.59 13.22
C HIS A 135 -16.37 -11.19 12.93
N GLY A 136 -16.48 -11.98 11.90
CA GLY A 136 -17.67 -12.76 11.60
C GLY A 136 -18.34 -12.44 10.26
N LEU A 137 -17.86 -11.42 9.55
CA LEU A 137 -18.37 -11.12 8.21
C LEU A 137 -17.76 -12.04 7.15
N GLU A 138 -18.54 -12.20 6.09
CA GLU A 138 -18.17 -12.98 4.91
C GLU A 138 -18.41 -12.14 3.65
N LEU A 139 -17.48 -12.22 2.69
CA LEU A 139 -17.62 -11.61 1.37
C LEU A 139 -17.35 -12.65 0.29
N ASP A 140 -18.27 -12.75 -0.66
CA ASP A 140 -18.16 -13.68 -1.79
C ASP A 140 -17.95 -15.15 -1.35
N GLY A 141 -18.64 -15.58 -0.29
CA GLY A 141 -18.54 -16.94 0.25
C GLY A 141 -17.25 -17.20 1.04
N VAL A 142 -16.48 -16.15 1.35
CA VAL A 142 -15.22 -16.29 2.09
C VAL A 142 -15.27 -15.51 3.39
N LYS A 143 -15.06 -16.18 4.51
CA LYS A 143 -14.94 -15.54 5.83
C LYS A 143 -13.75 -14.61 5.86
N LEU A 144 -14.00 -13.41 6.40
CA LEU A 144 -12.97 -12.39 6.56
C LEU A 144 -12.09 -12.69 7.78
N LYS A 145 -10.81 -12.29 7.67
CA LYS A 145 -9.91 -12.32 8.81
C LYS A 145 -10.37 -11.31 9.88
N PRO A 146 -10.06 -11.57 11.18
CA PRO A 146 -10.33 -10.59 12.22
C PRO A 146 -9.71 -9.23 11.90
N ALA A 147 -10.47 -8.18 12.16
CA ALA A 147 -10.07 -6.79 12.01
C ALA A 147 -10.08 -6.07 13.37
N ARG A 148 -9.25 -5.06 13.54
CA ARG A 148 -9.40 -4.12 14.66
C ARG A 148 -10.21 -2.93 14.17
N VAL A 149 -11.37 -2.74 14.78
CA VAL A 149 -12.28 -1.65 14.46
C VAL A 149 -12.66 -0.92 15.74
N SER A 150 -12.54 0.39 15.73
CA SER A 150 -12.91 1.26 16.84
C SER A 150 -13.40 2.61 16.30
N TRP A 151 -14.19 3.34 17.08
CA TRP A 151 -14.51 4.72 16.78
C TRP A 151 -13.28 5.60 17.00
N GLN A 152 -12.99 6.45 16.01
CA GLN A 152 -11.99 7.51 16.10
C GLN A 152 -12.65 8.80 16.61
N ASN A 153 -13.87 9.05 16.17
CA ASN A 153 -14.75 10.13 16.58
C ASN A 153 -16.21 9.75 16.22
N GLU A 154 -17.14 10.69 16.27
CA GLU A 154 -18.60 10.44 16.10
C GLU A 154 -18.98 9.86 14.73
N ASP A 155 -18.26 10.20 13.66
CA ASP A 155 -18.56 9.81 12.27
C ASP A 155 -17.41 9.03 11.60
N GLN A 156 -16.37 8.71 12.32
CA GLN A 156 -15.18 8.09 11.74
C GLN A 156 -14.72 6.86 12.50
N LEU A 157 -14.60 5.76 11.78
CA LEU A 157 -13.98 4.52 12.27
C LEU A 157 -12.49 4.48 11.95
N ARG A 158 -11.73 3.88 12.86
CA ARG A 158 -10.39 3.41 12.64
C ARG A 158 -10.45 1.91 12.39
N VAL A 159 -9.98 1.48 11.21
CA VAL A 159 -10.04 0.07 10.78
C VAL A 159 -8.63 -0.41 10.45
N VAL A 160 -8.21 -1.54 11.05
CA VAL A 160 -6.93 -2.18 10.75
C VAL A 160 -7.16 -3.59 10.22
N LEU A 161 -6.68 -3.84 9.00
CA LEU A 161 -6.82 -5.10 8.29
C LEU A 161 -5.46 -5.75 8.01
N ARG A 162 -5.44 -7.09 7.95
CA ARG A 162 -4.29 -7.90 7.47
C ARG A 162 -4.59 -8.62 6.15
N GLU A 163 -5.57 -8.14 5.44
CA GLU A 163 -5.97 -8.62 4.11
C GLU A 163 -6.43 -7.44 3.26
N GLY A 164 -6.80 -7.67 2.00
CA GLY A 164 -7.32 -6.63 1.14
C GLY A 164 -8.09 -7.23 -0.03
N ARG A 165 -9.43 -7.27 0.09
CA ARG A 165 -10.33 -7.64 -0.99
C ARG A 165 -10.85 -6.39 -1.69
N LYS A 166 -11.34 -6.56 -2.92
CA LYS A 166 -11.93 -5.45 -3.68
C LYS A 166 -13.04 -4.77 -2.85
N ARG A 167 -12.86 -3.46 -2.57
CA ARG A 167 -13.79 -2.60 -1.82
C ARG A 167 -14.20 -3.18 -0.45
N GLN A 168 -13.29 -3.91 0.20
CA GLN A 168 -13.61 -4.70 1.39
C GLN A 168 -14.26 -3.86 2.49
N ILE A 169 -13.65 -2.76 2.89
CA ILE A 169 -14.16 -1.92 4.01
C ILE A 169 -15.55 -1.36 3.69
N ARG A 170 -15.78 -0.89 2.47
CA ARG A 170 -17.10 -0.38 2.06
C ARG A 170 -18.17 -1.45 2.14
N ARG A 171 -17.88 -2.63 1.63
CA ARG A 171 -18.79 -3.78 1.69
C ARG A 171 -19.04 -4.26 3.12
N MET A 172 -18.02 -4.29 3.97
CA MET A 172 -18.17 -4.61 5.40
C MET A 172 -19.10 -3.61 6.10
N CYS A 173 -18.93 -2.31 5.84
CA CYS A 173 -19.77 -1.26 6.40
C CYS A 173 -21.22 -1.39 5.93
N GLU A 174 -21.45 -1.63 4.64
CA GLU A 174 -22.79 -1.85 4.06
C GLU A 174 -23.53 -3.00 4.75
N LEU A 175 -22.85 -4.12 5.04
CA LEU A 175 -23.43 -5.28 5.71
C LEU A 175 -23.93 -4.99 7.14
N VAL A 176 -23.43 -3.94 7.77
CA VAL A 176 -23.84 -3.52 9.13
C VAL A 176 -24.65 -2.22 9.14
N GLY A 177 -25.13 -1.79 7.96
CA GLY A 177 -26.02 -0.63 7.83
C GLY A 177 -25.32 0.72 7.79
N LEU A 178 -24.02 0.75 7.48
CA LEU A 178 -23.25 1.98 7.32
C LEU A 178 -22.96 2.28 5.85
N THR A 179 -22.98 3.57 5.50
CA THR A 179 -22.50 4.07 4.21
C THR A 179 -21.16 4.74 4.39
N VAL A 180 -20.14 4.34 3.62
CA VAL A 180 -18.81 4.95 3.65
C VAL A 180 -18.78 6.18 2.76
N THR A 181 -18.59 7.36 3.36
CA THR A 181 -18.49 8.65 2.66
C THR A 181 -17.05 9.10 2.44
N GLY A 182 -16.08 8.52 3.15
CA GLY A 182 -14.66 8.78 2.97
C GLY A 182 -13.82 7.62 3.45
N LEU A 183 -12.75 7.31 2.70
CA LEU A 183 -11.82 6.22 3.03
C LEU A 183 -10.38 6.67 2.78
N LYS A 184 -9.57 6.68 3.82
CA LYS A 184 -8.17 7.09 3.75
C LYS A 184 -7.27 6.05 4.39
N ARG A 185 -6.31 5.50 3.64
CA ARG A 185 -5.26 4.65 4.22
C ARG A 185 -4.17 5.52 4.84
N VAL A 186 -3.96 5.36 6.15
CA VAL A 186 -3.04 6.19 6.93
C VAL A 186 -1.77 5.46 7.36
N ARG A 187 -1.70 4.12 7.20
CA ARG A 187 -0.52 3.33 7.54
C ARG A 187 -0.47 2.02 6.75
N SER A 188 0.73 1.58 6.41
CA SER A 188 1.02 0.21 5.94
C SER A 188 2.21 -0.33 6.73
N GLY A 189 2.05 -1.48 7.39
CA GLY A 189 3.04 -1.99 8.33
C GLY A 189 3.37 -0.95 9.40
N SER A 190 4.65 -0.64 9.56
CA SER A 190 5.12 0.41 10.48
C SER A 190 5.19 1.81 9.85
N VAL A 191 4.96 1.93 8.54
CA VAL A 191 5.13 3.18 7.81
C VAL A 191 3.83 4.00 7.79
N PRO A 192 3.78 5.14 8.49
CA PRO A 192 2.62 6.02 8.47
C PRO A 192 2.63 6.94 7.25
N LEU A 193 1.45 7.39 6.85
CA LEU A 193 1.28 8.49 5.91
C LEU A 193 1.86 9.79 6.48
N GLY A 194 1.65 10.03 7.77
CA GLY A 194 2.09 11.23 8.46
C GLY A 194 1.52 12.51 7.84
N PRO A 195 2.31 13.60 7.85
CA PRO A 195 1.89 14.90 7.35
C PRO A 195 2.06 15.06 5.83
N LEU A 196 2.30 13.97 5.08
CA LEU A 196 2.45 14.03 3.61
C LEU A 196 1.18 14.60 2.98
N PRO A 197 1.23 15.76 2.27
CA PRO A 197 0.06 16.39 1.69
C PRO A 197 -0.57 15.55 0.57
N VAL A 198 -1.87 15.74 0.34
CA VAL A 198 -2.60 15.06 -0.73
C VAL A 198 -2.00 15.43 -2.10
N GLY A 199 -1.82 14.45 -2.97
CA GLY A 199 -1.22 14.60 -4.29
C GLY A 199 0.31 14.71 -4.28
N GLN A 200 0.91 14.77 -3.11
CA GLN A 200 2.37 14.82 -2.99
C GLN A 200 2.96 13.47 -2.63
N TRP A 201 4.25 13.33 -2.90
CA TRP A 201 5.00 12.11 -2.64
C TRP A 201 6.34 12.40 -1.98
N ARG A 202 6.88 11.39 -1.29
CA ARG A 202 8.23 11.37 -0.72
C ARG A 202 8.89 10.01 -0.92
N TYR A 203 10.18 9.96 -0.76
CA TYR A 203 10.87 8.67 -0.67
C TYR A 203 10.61 7.99 0.69
N LEU A 204 10.61 6.66 0.67
CA LEU A 204 10.79 5.86 1.89
C LEU A 204 12.21 6.10 2.41
N ARG A 205 12.36 6.44 3.68
CA ARG A 205 13.66 6.63 4.30
C ARG A 205 14.35 5.28 4.55
N ARG A 206 15.67 5.32 4.70
CA ARG A 206 16.47 4.11 4.97
C ARG A 206 16.16 3.46 6.33
N ASP A 207 15.72 4.24 7.29
CA ASP A 207 15.34 3.79 8.64
C ASP A 207 13.88 3.32 8.73
N GLU A 208 13.06 3.56 7.72
CA GLU A 208 11.67 3.09 7.67
C GLU A 208 11.61 1.67 7.08
N LYS A 209 10.81 0.83 7.72
CA LYS A 209 10.51 -0.55 7.28
C LYS A 209 9.01 -0.81 7.40
N PHE A 210 8.48 -1.62 6.49
CA PHE A 210 7.08 -2.05 6.55
C PHE A 210 6.84 -3.14 7.55
#